data_13b90a713266d0c85783628995109945
#
_entry.id   13b90a713266d0c85783628995109945
#
_cell.length_a   1.000
_cell.length_b   1.000
_cell.length_c   1.000
_cell.angle_alpha   90.00
_cell.angle_beta   90.00
_cell.angle_gamma   90.00
#
_symmetry.space_group_name_H-M   'P 1'
#
loop_
_entity.id
_entity.type
_entity.pdbx_description
1 polymer ?
#
loop_
_entity_poly.entity_id
_entity_poly.type
_entity_poly.pdbx_seq_one_letter_code
_entity_poly.pdbx_strand_id
1 'polypeptide(L)'
;MTPALILTRPALQAEAFAAEITARWVGPLRTILSPLLQIVPVPITVDLTQVKGVILTSAHGVAASRDAGLPRGLPAWCVGEKTAQLATAAGFDVIAGPGDATRLADKIISRRPDGPLVHLHGVHTRGGVSERLAAAGIGCIDVIGYDQIAQPLSDAAFDALQGDAPVILPLFSPRTATILAGQAPFAAPVHVVVMSTAVQNAAAAINLRSLSVAATPDAGAMIAATLKRLRVMAEQGL
;
A
#
# COMPACT_ATOMS: atom_id res chain seq x y z
N MET A 1 -21.87 20.58 10.21
CA MET A 1 -20.81 20.89 9.20
C MET A 1 -20.61 19.66 8.31
N THR A 2 -20.19 19.82 7.04
CA THR A 2 -19.91 18.68 6.17
C THR A 2 -18.56 18.06 6.54
N PRO A 3 -18.49 16.79 6.96
CA PRO A 3 -17.23 16.13 7.29
C PRO A 3 -16.35 15.93 6.06
N ALA A 4 -15.02 15.93 6.24
CA ALA A 4 -14.07 15.61 5.21
C ALA A 4 -13.53 14.19 5.38
N LEU A 5 -13.48 13.41 4.29
CA LEU A 5 -12.77 12.14 4.20
C LEU A 5 -11.47 12.39 3.44
N ILE A 6 -10.34 12.30 4.13
CA ILE A 6 -9.02 12.47 3.50
C ILE A 6 -8.38 11.11 3.27
N LEU A 7 -8.00 10.83 2.03
CA LEU A 7 -7.40 9.56 1.61
C LEU A 7 -5.94 9.77 1.23
N THR A 8 -5.05 9.19 2.03
CA THR A 8 -3.59 9.37 1.94
C THR A 8 -2.86 8.24 1.20
N ARG A 9 -3.62 7.29 0.63
CA ARG A 9 -3.09 6.18 -0.18
C ARG A 9 -2.62 6.67 -1.56
N PRO A 10 -1.78 5.88 -2.28
CA PRO A 10 -1.52 6.14 -3.70
C PRO A 10 -2.83 6.28 -4.51
N ALA A 11 -2.84 7.14 -5.52
CA ALA A 11 -4.05 7.65 -6.19
C ALA A 11 -5.07 6.56 -6.55
N LEU A 12 -4.67 5.53 -7.31
CA LEU A 12 -5.60 4.46 -7.73
C LEU A 12 -6.30 3.74 -6.56
N GLN A 13 -5.56 3.50 -5.45
CA GLN A 13 -6.15 2.87 -4.29
C GLN A 13 -7.03 3.83 -3.48
N ALA A 14 -6.73 5.12 -3.50
CA ALA A 14 -7.55 6.16 -2.88
C ALA A 14 -8.86 6.35 -3.62
N GLU A 15 -8.82 6.42 -4.95
CA GLU A 15 -10.01 6.52 -5.82
C GLU A 15 -10.94 5.31 -5.65
N ALA A 16 -10.40 4.09 -5.68
CA ALA A 16 -11.18 2.88 -5.47
C ALA A 16 -11.84 2.86 -4.08
N PHE A 17 -11.14 3.29 -3.03
CA PHE A 17 -11.70 3.38 -1.68
C PHE A 17 -12.77 4.47 -1.59
N ALA A 18 -12.54 5.63 -2.21
CA ALA A 18 -13.51 6.72 -2.28
C ALA A 18 -14.81 6.27 -2.96
N ALA A 19 -14.72 5.58 -4.09
CA ALA A 19 -15.87 5.04 -4.82
C ALA A 19 -16.71 4.09 -3.94
N GLU A 20 -16.07 3.17 -3.20
CA GLU A 20 -16.73 2.24 -2.29
C GLU A 20 -17.44 2.95 -1.12
N ILE A 21 -16.83 4.00 -0.57
CA ILE A 21 -17.49 4.81 0.47
C ILE A 21 -18.66 5.56 -0.12
N THR A 22 -18.50 6.24 -1.26
CA THR A 22 -19.54 7.03 -1.92
C THR A 22 -20.74 6.16 -2.31
N ALA A 23 -20.51 4.95 -2.80
CA ALA A 23 -21.58 4.03 -3.16
C ALA A 23 -22.45 3.55 -1.96
N ARG A 24 -21.92 3.65 -0.74
CA ARG A 24 -22.56 3.12 0.49
C ARG A 24 -22.94 4.19 1.51
N TRP A 25 -22.58 5.44 1.26
CA TRP A 25 -22.85 6.59 2.13
C TRP A 25 -23.83 7.56 1.49
N VAL A 26 -24.93 7.85 2.20
CA VAL A 26 -26.03 8.72 1.74
C VAL A 26 -26.06 10.00 2.59
N GLY A 27 -24.98 10.63 2.80
CA GLY A 27 -24.91 11.88 3.58
C GLY A 27 -23.92 12.86 2.94
N PRO A 28 -23.90 14.11 3.43
CA PRO A 28 -22.88 15.06 2.98
C PRO A 28 -21.49 14.55 3.37
N LEU A 29 -20.56 14.55 2.40
CA LEU A 29 -19.19 14.12 2.58
C LEU A 29 -18.30 14.81 1.55
N ARG A 30 -17.26 15.51 2.01
CA ARG A 30 -16.23 16.07 1.14
C ARG A 30 -15.06 15.09 1.08
N THR A 31 -14.87 14.41 -0.05
CA THR A 31 -13.73 13.50 -0.24
C THR A 31 -12.55 14.26 -0.83
N ILE A 32 -11.38 14.12 -0.20
CA ILE A 32 -10.12 14.76 -0.58
C ILE A 32 -9.06 13.67 -0.77
N LEU A 33 -8.49 13.60 -1.97
CA LEU A 33 -7.35 12.74 -2.26
C LEU A 33 -6.06 13.51 -1.99
N SER A 34 -5.24 12.98 -1.09
CA SER A 34 -3.96 13.57 -0.70
C SER A 34 -2.91 12.47 -0.49
N PRO A 35 -2.45 11.81 -1.57
CA PRO A 35 -1.47 10.74 -1.47
C PRO A 35 -0.18 11.24 -0.79
N LEU A 36 0.21 10.61 0.32
CA LEU A 36 1.43 10.93 1.06
C LEU A 36 2.66 10.16 0.57
N LEU A 37 2.48 9.30 -0.45
CA LEU A 37 3.56 8.56 -1.10
C LEU A 37 3.41 8.67 -2.62
N GLN A 38 4.46 9.12 -3.26
CA GLN A 38 4.61 9.08 -4.71
C GLN A 38 5.51 7.90 -5.09
N ILE A 39 5.06 7.09 -6.05
CA ILE A 39 5.88 6.03 -6.64
C ILE A 39 6.70 6.63 -7.76
N VAL A 40 8.01 6.53 -7.64
CA VAL A 40 8.95 7.02 -8.65
C VAL A 40 9.74 5.84 -9.20
N PRO A 41 9.76 5.61 -10.51
CA PRO A 41 10.60 4.58 -11.13
C PRO A 41 12.08 4.84 -10.83
N VAL A 42 12.83 3.76 -10.57
CA VAL A 42 14.30 3.79 -10.47
C VAL A 42 14.84 3.11 -11.72
N PRO A 43 15.75 3.74 -12.47
CA PRO A 43 16.35 3.14 -13.65
C PRO A 43 17.05 1.81 -13.34
N ILE A 44 16.72 0.77 -14.09
CA ILE A 44 17.32 -0.55 -13.96
C ILE A 44 18.49 -0.64 -14.95
N THR A 45 19.71 -0.73 -14.41
CA THR A 45 20.96 -0.78 -15.21
C THR A 45 21.60 -2.16 -15.22
N VAL A 46 21.01 -3.12 -14.50
CA VAL A 46 21.52 -4.49 -14.39
C VAL A 46 21.08 -5.29 -15.62
N ASP A 47 21.98 -6.10 -16.18
CA ASP A 47 21.64 -7.03 -17.25
C ASP A 47 20.71 -8.16 -16.70
N LEU A 48 19.51 -8.23 -17.23
CA LEU A 48 18.48 -9.20 -16.87
C LEU A 48 18.21 -10.25 -17.97
N THR A 49 19.05 -10.31 -19.00
CA THR A 49 18.86 -11.22 -20.15
C THR A 49 18.97 -12.71 -19.78
N GLN A 50 19.67 -13.03 -18.70
CA GLN A 50 19.93 -14.41 -18.26
C GLN A 50 19.00 -14.89 -17.15
N VAL A 51 18.06 -14.04 -16.67
CA VAL A 51 17.15 -14.44 -15.59
C VAL A 51 16.15 -15.51 -16.05
N LYS A 52 15.89 -16.48 -15.18
CA LYS A 52 14.97 -17.60 -15.41
C LYS A 52 13.61 -17.43 -14.72
N GLY A 53 13.45 -16.37 -13.96
CA GLY A 53 12.18 -16.03 -13.30
C GLY A 53 12.27 -14.72 -12.55
N VAL A 54 11.11 -14.17 -12.23
CA VAL A 54 10.96 -12.90 -11.48
C VAL A 54 10.18 -13.11 -10.19
N ILE A 55 10.58 -12.43 -9.12
CA ILE A 55 9.90 -12.42 -7.83
C ILE A 55 9.22 -11.06 -7.68
N LEU A 56 7.90 -11.06 -7.48
CA LEU A 56 7.06 -9.87 -7.44
C LEU A 56 6.28 -9.83 -6.12
N THR A 57 6.71 -8.95 -5.23
CA THR A 57 6.10 -8.78 -3.89
C THR A 57 5.09 -7.63 -3.83
N SER A 58 4.88 -6.90 -4.93
CA SER A 58 3.95 -5.77 -4.99
C SER A 58 3.46 -5.50 -6.42
N ALA A 59 2.36 -4.74 -6.53
CA ALA A 59 1.86 -4.21 -7.81
C ALA A 59 2.89 -3.30 -8.51
N HIS A 60 3.66 -2.54 -7.74
CA HIS A 60 4.70 -1.66 -8.28
C HIS A 60 5.89 -2.44 -8.82
N GLY A 61 6.21 -3.59 -8.21
CA GLY A 61 7.19 -4.53 -8.76
C GLY A 61 6.75 -5.08 -10.13
N VAL A 62 5.45 -5.34 -10.32
CA VAL A 62 4.92 -5.74 -11.65
C VAL A 62 5.08 -4.62 -12.68
N ALA A 63 4.79 -3.37 -12.30
CA ALA A 63 5.03 -2.23 -13.19
C ALA A 63 6.52 -2.12 -13.56
N ALA A 64 7.41 -2.12 -12.56
CA ALA A 64 8.86 -2.07 -12.78
C ALA A 64 9.38 -3.21 -13.65
N SER A 65 8.82 -4.42 -13.55
CA SER A 65 9.24 -5.55 -14.39
C SER A 65 8.90 -5.38 -15.89
N ARG A 66 7.83 -4.64 -16.17
CA ARG A 66 7.48 -4.26 -17.55
C ARG A 66 8.45 -3.21 -18.09
N ASP A 67 8.76 -2.21 -17.27
CA ASP A 67 9.70 -1.13 -17.62
C ASP A 67 11.12 -1.67 -17.79
N ALA A 68 11.48 -2.74 -17.06
CA ALA A 68 12.74 -3.48 -17.20
C ALA A 68 12.82 -4.33 -18.48
N GLY A 69 11.75 -4.42 -19.27
CA GLY A 69 11.74 -5.20 -20.50
C GLY A 69 11.83 -6.71 -20.30
N LEU A 70 11.42 -7.24 -19.15
CA LEU A 70 11.42 -8.70 -18.93
C LEU A 70 10.52 -9.41 -19.93
N PRO A 71 10.93 -10.59 -20.43
CA PRO A 71 10.19 -11.28 -21.48
C PRO A 71 8.83 -11.80 -21.00
N ARG A 72 7.87 -11.85 -21.91
CA ARG A 72 6.57 -12.53 -21.66
C ARG A 72 6.80 -14.04 -21.50
N GLY A 73 5.94 -14.68 -20.69
CA GLY A 73 6.07 -16.11 -20.37
C GLY A 73 7.17 -16.43 -19.36
N LEU A 74 7.90 -15.42 -18.86
CA LEU A 74 8.86 -15.65 -17.78
C LEU A 74 8.13 -16.09 -16.51
N PRO A 75 8.57 -17.14 -15.78
CA PRO A 75 7.99 -17.55 -14.52
C PRO A 75 8.01 -16.42 -13.50
N ALA A 76 6.84 -16.08 -12.93
CA ALA A 76 6.70 -15.00 -11.96
C ALA A 76 6.18 -15.51 -10.61
N TRP A 77 7.02 -15.44 -9.60
CA TRP A 77 6.70 -15.79 -8.22
C TRP A 77 6.04 -14.61 -7.52
N CYS A 78 4.72 -14.63 -7.40
CA CYS A 78 3.95 -13.51 -6.87
C CYS A 78 3.59 -13.73 -5.39
N VAL A 79 3.72 -12.69 -4.55
CA VAL A 79 3.45 -12.79 -3.12
C VAL A 79 2.02 -13.24 -2.80
N GLY A 80 1.03 -12.82 -3.57
CA GLY A 80 -0.37 -13.16 -3.36
C GLY A 80 -1.22 -12.86 -4.59
N GLU A 81 -2.50 -13.20 -4.50
CA GLU A 81 -3.46 -13.22 -5.60
C GLU A 81 -3.54 -11.89 -6.38
N LYS A 82 -3.61 -10.76 -5.69
CA LYS A 82 -3.69 -9.45 -6.35
C LYS A 82 -2.46 -9.15 -7.23
N THR A 83 -1.26 -9.48 -6.74
CA THR A 83 -0.02 -9.33 -7.52
C THR A 83 0.02 -10.34 -8.66
N ALA A 84 -0.47 -11.56 -8.42
CA ALA A 84 -0.58 -12.62 -9.41
C ALA A 84 -1.45 -12.20 -10.61
N GLN A 85 -2.64 -11.66 -10.36
CA GLN A 85 -3.54 -11.16 -11.42
C GLN A 85 -2.88 -10.08 -12.28
N LEU A 86 -2.18 -9.12 -11.65
CA LEU A 86 -1.46 -8.07 -12.36
C LEU A 86 -0.30 -8.62 -13.19
N ALA A 87 0.44 -9.59 -12.66
CA ALA A 87 1.53 -10.25 -13.37
C ALA A 87 1.02 -11.07 -14.56
N THR A 88 -0.10 -11.78 -14.42
CA THR A 88 -0.78 -12.48 -15.53
C THR A 88 -1.17 -11.48 -16.62
N ALA A 89 -1.79 -10.35 -16.25
CA ALA A 89 -2.15 -9.31 -17.21
C ALA A 89 -0.92 -8.68 -17.89
N ALA A 90 0.24 -8.67 -17.22
CA ALA A 90 1.52 -8.25 -17.80
C ALA A 90 2.15 -9.31 -18.73
N GLY A 91 1.61 -10.54 -18.76
CA GLY A 91 2.03 -11.62 -19.66
C GLY A 91 3.06 -12.58 -19.06
N PHE A 92 3.21 -12.61 -17.74
CA PHE A 92 4.07 -13.57 -17.04
C PHE A 92 3.37 -14.93 -16.83
N ASP A 93 4.18 -15.99 -16.70
CA ASP A 93 3.71 -17.30 -16.25
C ASP A 93 3.70 -17.35 -14.70
N VAL A 94 2.52 -17.22 -14.11
CA VAL A 94 2.39 -16.84 -12.71
C VAL A 94 2.32 -18.04 -11.76
N ILE A 95 3.10 -17.97 -10.70
CA ILE A 95 3.07 -18.87 -9.54
C ILE A 95 2.63 -18.07 -8.32
N ALA A 96 1.33 -18.13 -7.99
CA ALA A 96 0.78 -17.41 -6.84
C ALA A 96 1.35 -17.92 -5.51
N GLY A 97 1.69 -17.01 -4.63
CA GLY A 97 2.25 -17.26 -3.31
C GLY A 97 1.21 -17.19 -2.19
N PRO A 98 1.64 -17.43 -0.94
CA PRO A 98 0.77 -17.58 0.23
C PRO A 98 0.38 -16.26 0.93
N GLY A 99 0.65 -15.12 0.32
CA GLY A 99 0.23 -13.81 0.82
C GLY A 99 1.28 -13.00 1.57
N ASP A 100 2.43 -13.58 1.91
CA ASP A 100 3.56 -12.87 2.53
C ASP A 100 4.91 -13.25 1.90
N ALA A 101 5.89 -12.35 2.04
CA ALA A 101 7.19 -12.48 1.39
C ALA A 101 8.05 -13.60 1.98
N THR A 102 7.96 -13.85 3.28
CA THR A 102 8.71 -14.92 3.97
C THR A 102 8.27 -16.28 3.47
N ARG A 103 6.96 -16.55 3.48
CA ARG A 103 6.37 -17.82 3.01
C ARG A 103 6.54 -17.97 1.48
N LEU A 104 6.59 -16.87 0.73
CA LEU A 104 6.92 -16.91 -0.69
C LEU A 104 8.36 -17.40 -0.89
N ALA A 105 9.33 -16.87 -0.14
CA ALA A 105 10.72 -17.34 -0.18
C ALA A 105 10.81 -18.84 0.18
N ASP A 106 10.10 -19.30 1.22
CA ASP A 106 10.05 -20.73 1.58
C ASP A 106 9.49 -21.60 0.45
N LYS A 107 8.46 -21.13 -0.24
CA LYS A 107 7.89 -21.80 -1.41
C LYS A 107 8.89 -21.91 -2.57
N ILE A 108 9.64 -20.84 -2.85
CA ILE A 108 10.69 -20.84 -3.88
C ILE A 108 11.81 -21.81 -3.50
N ILE A 109 12.27 -21.78 -2.24
CA ILE A 109 13.31 -22.67 -1.72
C ILE A 109 12.89 -24.14 -1.86
N SER A 110 11.65 -24.48 -1.51
CA SER A 110 11.14 -25.85 -1.61
C SER A 110 11.05 -26.37 -3.05
N ARG A 111 10.82 -25.48 -4.01
CA ARG A 111 10.68 -25.84 -5.43
C ARG A 111 11.98 -25.83 -6.22
N ARG A 112 13.01 -25.18 -5.70
CA ARG A 112 14.33 -25.08 -6.31
C ARG A 112 14.26 -24.78 -7.81
N PRO A 113 13.66 -23.65 -8.24
CA PRO A 113 13.61 -23.31 -9.67
C PRO A 113 15.01 -23.09 -10.24
N ASP A 114 15.12 -23.25 -11.55
CA ASP A 114 16.33 -22.83 -12.26
C ASP A 114 16.56 -21.32 -12.07
N GLY A 115 17.80 -20.95 -11.87
CA GLY A 115 18.20 -19.57 -11.66
C GLY A 115 19.14 -19.02 -12.74
N PRO A 116 19.53 -17.76 -12.65
CA PRO A 116 19.18 -16.80 -11.56
C PRO A 116 17.74 -16.29 -11.66
N LEU A 117 17.16 -15.99 -10.49
CA LEU A 117 15.93 -15.21 -10.38
C LEU A 117 16.24 -13.73 -10.22
N VAL A 118 15.29 -12.84 -10.52
CA VAL A 118 15.38 -11.42 -10.15
C VAL A 118 14.27 -11.06 -9.19
N HIS A 119 14.59 -10.41 -8.06
CA HIS A 119 13.61 -9.82 -7.17
C HIS A 119 13.49 -8.32 -7.47
N LEU A 120 12.40 -7.93 -8.11
CA LEU A 120 12.09 -6.53 -8.39
C LEU A 120 11.22 -5.94 -7.29
N HIS A 121 11.78 -4.99 -6.56
CA HIS A 121 11.14 -4.39 -5.39
C HIS A 121 11.39 -2.88 -5.28
N GLY A 122 10.77 -2.23 -4.30
CA GLY A 122 11.04 -0.83 -3.97
C GLY A 122 12.19 -0.67 -2.99
N VAL A 123 12.71 0.55 -2.86
CA VAL A 123 13.74 0.91 -1.84
C VAL A 123 13.32 0.42 -0.45
N HIS A 124 12.04 0.52 -0.12
CA HIS A 124 11.49 0.05 1.15
C HIS A 124 10.83 -1.31 0.99
N THR A 125 11.57 -2.36 1.24
CA THR A 125 11.08 -3.75 1.20
C THR A 125 11.10 -4.40 2.58
N ARG A 126 10.38 -5.52 2.72
CA ARG A 126 10.31 -6.33 3.94
C ARG A 126 10.45 -7.80 3.56
N GLY A 127 10.95 -8.59 4.50
CA GLY A 127 10.94 -10.05 4.42
C GLY A 127 12.22 -10.71 3.91
N GLY A 128 13.25 -9.92 3.53
CA GLY A 128 14.58 -10.46 3.21
C GLY A 128 14.56 -11.60 2.18
N VAL A 129 13.79 -11.45 1.08
CA VAL A 129 13.59 -12.54 0.11
C VAL A 129 14.90 -12.97 -0.51
N SER A 130 15.67 -12.02 -1.02
CA SER A 130 16.94 -12.30 -1.73
C SER A 130 17.98 -12.92 -0.82
N GLU A 131 18.09 -12.43 0.42
CA GLU A 131 19.00 -12.99 1.45
C GLU A 131 18.64 -14.43 1.81
N ARG A 132 17.35 -14.73 1.96
CA ARG A 132 16.86 -16.09 2.26
C ARG A 132 17.15 -17.06 1.11
N LEU A 133 16.95 -16.62 -0.14
CA LEU A 133 17.24 -17.43 -1.32
C LEU A 133 18.75 -17.67 -1.45
N ALA A 134 19.58 -16.65 -1.25
CA ALA A 134 21.02 -16.79 -1.25
C ALA A 134 21.53 -17.78 -0.20
N ALA A 135 20.99 -17.70 1.03
CA ALA A 135 21.29 -18.65 2.10
C ALA A 135 20.90 -20.12 1.76
N ALA A 136 19.91 -20.31 0.88
CA ALA A 136 19.48 -21.61 0.39
C ALA A 136 20.23 -22.05 -0.91
N GLY A 137 21.19 -21.26 -1.38
CA GLY A 137 21.98 -21.55 -2.60
C GLY A 137 21.20 -21.30 -3.90
N ILE A 138 20.16 -20.47 -3.87
CA ILE A 138 19.40 -20.07 -5.06
C ILE A 138 19.90 -18.68 -5.49
N GLY A 139 20.40 -18.57 -6.73
CA GLY A 139 20.85 -17.30 -7.29
C GLY A 139 19.68 -16.33 -7.45
N CYS A 140 19.76 -15.17 -6.81
CA CYS A 140 18.79 -14.11 -6.89
C CYS A 140 19.47 -12.75 -7.06
N ILE A 141 19.11 -12.05 -8.13
CA ILE A 141 19.56 -10.67 -8.38
C ILE A 141 18.55 -9.75 -7.70
N ASP A 142 19.00 -8.94 -6.75
CA ASP A 142 18.17 -7.98 -6.04
C ASP A 142 18.18 -6.64 -6.78
N VAL A 143 17.00 -6.17 -7.21
CA VAL A 143 16.90 -4.98 -8.07
C VAL A 143 15.84 -4.02 -7.55
N ILE A 144 16.26 -2.81 -7.24
CA ILE A 144 15.36 -1.70 -6.91
C ILE A 144 14.79 -1.15 -8.22
N GLY A 145 13.49 -1.35 -8.43
CA GLY A 145 12.78 -0.87 -9.62
C GLY A 145 11.95 0.39 -9.38
N TYR A 146 11.72 0.77 -8.12
CA TYR A 146 10.97 1.99 -7.77
C TYR A 146 11.31 2.49 -6.37
N ASP A 147 11.05 3.76 -6.12
CA ASP A 147 11.05 4.35 -4.79
C ASP A 147 9.66 4.86 -4.40
N GLN A 148 9.46 5.04 -3.12
CA GLN A 148 8.26 5.62 -2.51
C GLN A 148 8.65 6.91 -1.80
N ILE A 149 8.53 8.03 -2.47
CA ILE A 149 8.93 9.33 -1.94
C ILE A 149 7.77 9.92 -1.13
N ALA A 150 8.08 10.36 0.10
CA ALA A 150 7.11 11.05 0.94
C ALA A 150 6.69 12.37 0.30
N GLN A 151 5.38 12.67 0.36
CA GLN A 151 4.78 13.89 -0.15
C GLN A 151 4.14 14.69 1.00
N PRO A 152 4.11 16.01 0.91
CA PRO A 152 3.28 16.82 1.79
C PRO A 152 1.79 16.54 1.54
N LEU A 153 0.95 16.92 2.50
CA LEU A 153 -0.49 17.01 2.27
C LEU A 153 -0.77 17.98 1.12
N SER A 154 -1.80 17.68 0.32
CA SER A 154 -2.31 18.67 -0.62
C SER A 154 -2.88 19.87 0.13
N ASP A 155 -2.87 21.06 -0.50
CA ASP A 155 -3.42 22.29 0.12
C ASP A 155 -4.85 22.06 0.63
N ALA A 156 -5.70 21.38 -0.17
CA ALA A 156 -7.08 21.07 0.21
C ALA A 156 -7.18 20.14 1.43
N ALA A 157 -6.23 19.22 1.62
CA ALA A 157 -6.19 18.34 2.79
C ALA A 157 -5.62 19.08 4.01
N PHE A 158 -4.60 19.89 3.80
CA PHE A 158 -4.04 20.73 4.85
C PHE A 158 -5.08 21.73 5.38
N ASP A 159 -5.76 22.47 4.51
CA ASP A 159 -6.82 23.40 4.88
C ASP A 159 -7.95 22.71 5.65
N ALA A 160 -8.37 21.52 5.22
CA ALA A 160 -9.39 20.74 5.92
C ALA A 160 -8.94 20.31 7.32
N LEU A 161 -7.64 19.99 7.50
CA LEU A 161 -7.07 19.60 8.79
C LEU A 161 -6.78 20.79 9.71
N GLN A 162 -6.76 22.01 9.18
CA GLN A 162 -6.64 23.26 9.97
C GLN A 162 -8.00 23.93 10.23
N GLY A 163 -9.08 23.42 9.63
CA GLY A 163 -10.43 23.98 9.80
C GLY A 163 -11.17 23.39 11.02
N ASP A 164 -12.44 23.77 11.15
CA ASP A 164 -13.32 23.37 12.28
C ASP A 164 -14.18 22.15 11.95
N ALA A 165 -14.30 21.79 10.67
CA ALA A 165 -15.11 20.65 10.25
C ALA A 165 -14.42 19.33 10.61
N PRO A 166 -15.16 18.30 11.06
CA PRO A 166 -14.57 17.02 11.40
C PRO A 166 -13.94 16.31 10.20
N VAL A 167 -12.77 15.70 10.42
CA VAL A 167 -12.01 14.99 9.40
C VAL A 167 -11.92 13.51 9.74
N ILE A 168 -12.17 12.64 8.76
CA ILE A 168 -11.95 11.20 8.86
C ILE A 168 -10.72 10.84 8.04
N LEU A 169 -9.79 10.12 8.68
CA LEU A 169 -8.52 9.66 8.10
C LEU A 169 -8.39 8.14 8.19
N PRO A 170 -8.74 7.39 7.13
CA PRO A 170 -8.39 5.98 7.03
C PRO A 170 -6.90 5.81 6.73
N LEU A 171 -6.16 5.15 7.64
CA LEU A 171 -4.71 4.91 7.53
C LEU A 171 -4.42 3.41 7.37
N PHE A 172 -3.70 3.07 6.31
CA PHE A 172 -3.49 1.68 5.87
C PHE A 172 -2.08 1.16 6.13
N SER A 173 -1.12 2.03 6.40
CA SER A 173 0.27 1.61 6.64
C SER A 173 0.93 2.44 7.75
N PRO A 174 1.83 1.84 8.54
CA PRO A 174 2.61 2.59 9.53
C PRO A 174 3.40 3.74 8.91
N ARG A 175 4.00 3.52 7.73
CA ARG A 175 4.79 4.55 7.05
C ARG A 175 3.95 5.79 6.70
N THR A 176 2.76 5.60 6.12
CA THR A 176 1.86 6.72 5.79
C THR A 176 1.40 7.43 7.06
N ALA A 177 1.12 6.68 8.14
CA ALA A 177 0.77 7.27 9.44
C ALA A 177 1.91 8.10 10.02
N THR A 178 3.16 7.63 9.95
CA THR A 178 4.34 8.39 10.40
C THR A 178 4.54 9.67 9.58
N ILE A 179 4.40 9.60 8.24
CA ILE A 179 4.51 10.78 7.37
C ILE A 179 3.44 11.81 7.72
N LEU A 180 2.20 11.37 7.95
CA LEU A 180 1.11 12.25 8.37
C LEU A 180 1.37 12.86 9.74
N ALA A 181 1.82 12.05 10.71
CA ALA A 181 2.14 12.51 12.05
C ALA A 181 3.25 13.58 12.06
N GLY A 182 4.22 13.49 11.14
CA GLY A 182 5.26 14.49 10.95
C GLY A 182 4.74 15.83 10.39
N GLN A 183 3.49 15.91 9.95
CA GLN A 183 2.86 17.13 9.44
C GLN A 183 1.86 17.75 10.43
N ALA A 184 1.69 17.12 11.61
CA ALA A 184 0.91 17.67 12.71
C ALA A 184 1.63 18.91 13.34
N PRO A 185 0.92 19.77 14.12
CA PRO A 185 -0.41 19.57 14.68
C PRO A 185 -1.55 19.94 13.71
N PHE A 186 -2.73 19.33 13.94
CA PHE A 186 -3.96 19.63 13.22
C PHE A 186 -4.98 20.26 14.17
N ALA A 187 -5.72 21.29 13.71
CA ALA A 187 -6.74 21.98 14.49
C ALA A 187 -8.11 21.27 14.42
N ALA A 188 -8.43 20.66 13.27
CA ALA A 188 -9.69 19.97 13.07
C ALA A 188 -9.91 18.79 14.05
N PRO A 189 -11.17 18.44 14.38
CA PRO A 189 -11.49 17.22 15.08
C PRO A 189 -11.19 15.98 14.21
N VAL A 190 -10.00 15.38 14.40
CA VAL A 190 -9.50 14.27 13.57
C VAL A 190 -9.98 12.92 14.12
N HIS A 191 -10.69 12.17 13.29
CA HIS A 191 -11.15 10.80 13.55
C HIS A 191 -10.37 9.81 12.66
N VAL A 192 -9.57 8.94 13.27
CA VAL A 192 -8.72 8.00 12.53
C VAL A 192 -9.30 6.60 12.55
N VAL A 193 -9.29 5.95 11.39
CA VAL A 193 -9.56 4.53 11.23
C VAL A 193 -8.28 3.86 10.76
N VAL A 194 -7.73 2.94 11.55
CA VAL A 194 -6.45 2.28 11.25
C VAL A 194 -6.63 0.81 10.90
N MET A 195 -5.80 0.32 9.99
CA MET A 195 -5.83 -1.06 9.53
C MET A 195 -5.32 -2.06 10.59
N SER A 196 -4.45 -1.63 11.51
CA SER A 196 -3.82 -2.49 12.51
C SER A 196 -3.24 -1.70 13.69
N THR A 197 -2.89 -2.40 14.77
CA THR A 197 -2.18 -1.82 15.92
C THR A 197 -0.83 -1.17 15.53
N ALA A 198 -0.12 -1.72 14.55
CA ALA A 198 1.12 -1.11 14.07
C ALA A 198 0.88 0.27 13.43
N VAL A 199 -0.24 0.44 12.71
CA VAL A 199 -0.66 1.75 12.16
C VAL A 199 -1.11 2.69 13.28
N GLN A 200 -1.82 2.18 14.29
CA GLN A 200 -2.22 2.93 15.46
C GLN A 200 -1.00 3.54 16.17
N ASN A 201 0.02 2.71 16.44
CA ASN A 201 1.24 3.17 17.11
C ASN A 201 1.97 4.25 16.30
N ALA A 202 1.99 4.13 14.98
CA ALA A 202 2.61 5.13 14.10
C ALA A 202 1.83 6.45 14.04
N ALA A 203 0.53 6.43 14.33
CA ALA A 203 -0.34 7.61 14.38
C ALA A 203 -0.38 8.29 15.77
N ALA A 204 0.32 7.78 16.78
CA ALA A 204 0.20 8.21 18.17
C ALA A 204 0.56 9.69 18.42
N ALA A 205 1.39 10.30 17.57
CA ALA A 205 1.76 11.72 17.68
C ALA A 205 0.69 12.68 17.13
N ILE A 206 -0.36 12.18 16.47
CA ILE A 206 -1.46 13.01 15.97
C ILE A 206 -2.46 13.24 17.12
N ASN A 207 -2.85 14.49 17.34
CA ASN A 207 -3.91 14.82 18.29
C ASN A 207 -5.28 14.35 17.73
N LEU A 208 -5.78 13.23 18.23
CA LEU A 208 -6.97 12.55 17.70
C LEU A 208 -8.20 12.81 18.55
N ARG A 209 -9.33 13.15 17.93
CA ARG A 209 -10.66 13.13 18.56
C ARG A 209 -11.13 11.71 18.82
N SER A 210 -10.85 10.78 17.91
CA SER A 210 -11.11 9.35 18.11
C SER A 210 -10.25 8.48 17.22
N LEU A 211 -10.03 7.24 17.66
CA LEU A 211 -9.34 6.20 16.89
C LEU A 211 -10.17 4.91 16.89
N SER A 212 -10.21 4.24 15.75
CA SER A 212 -10.83 2.91 15.60
C SER A 212 -9.87 2.00 14.83
N VAL A 213 -9.73 0.76 15.27
CA VAL A 213 -8.98 -0.27 14.55
C VAL A 213 -9.95 -1.11 13.74
N ALA A 214 -9.64 -1.40 12.47
CA ALA A 214 -10.44 -2.30 11.65
C ALA A 214 -10.44 -3.72 12.22
N ALA A 215 -11.53 -4.46 12.03
CA ALA A 215 -11.68 -5.82 12.58
C ALA A 215 -10.65 -6.81 12.00
N THR A 216 -10.33 -6.64 10.73
CA THR A 216 -9.32 -7.40 9.99
C THR A 216 -8.46 -6.45 9.14
N PRO A 217 -7.19 -6.80 8.81
CA PRO A 217 -6.31 -5.92 8.06
C PRO A 217 -6.56 -5.99 6.54
N ASP A 218 -7.80 -5.76 6.14
CA ASP A 218 -8.23 -5.77 4.74
C ASP A 218 -9.05 -4.52 4.37
N ALA A 219 -9.27 -4.34 3.06
CA ALA A 219 -9.98 -3.17 2.54
C ALA A 219 -11.46 -3.16 2.94
N GLY A 220 -12.11 -4.30 3.00
CA GLY A 220 -13.52 -4.43 3.37
C GLY A 220 -13.77 -3.99 4.81
N ALA A 221 -12.94 -4.45 5.75
CA ALA A 221 -13.00 -4.05 7.15
C ALA A 221 -12.72 -2.54 7.35
N MET A 222 -11.77 -1.97 6.57
CA MET A 222 -11.49 -0.54 6.59
C MET A 222 -12.67 0.29 6.08
N ILE A 223 -13.35 -0.16 5.00
CA ILE A 223 -14.57 0.47 4.49
C ILE A 223 -15.67 0.43 5.56
N ALA A 224 -15.92 -0.76 6.15
CA ALA A 224 -16.95 -0.94 7.18
C ALA A 224 -16.70 -0.04 8.40
N ALA A 225 -15.47 0.05 8.88
CA ALA A 225 -15.08 0.89 10.01
C ALA A 225 -15.20 2.39 9.68
N THR A 226 -14.85 2.81 8.45
CA THR A 226 -15.00 4.19 8.00
C THR A 226 -16.49 4.58 7.92
N LEU A 227 -17.33 3.74 7.33
CA LEU A 227 -18.78 3.95 7.26
C LEU A 227 -19.42 3.98 8.66
N LYS A 228 -18.99 3.11 9.58
CA LYS A 228 -19.44 3.13 10.97
C LYS A 228 -19.08 4.47 11.61
N ARG A 229 -17.90 5.00 11.40
CA ARG A 229 -17.50 6.31 11.94
C ARG A 229 -18.35 7.44 11.37
N LEU A 230 -18.61 7.44 10.07
CA LEU A 230 -19.48 8.43 9.41
C LEU A 230 -20.90 8.41 10.02
N ARG A 231 -21.48 7.22 10.27
CA ARG A 231 -22.82 7.11 10.91
C ARG A 231 -22.82 7.71 12.31
N VAL A 232 -21.85 7.36 13.14
CA VAL A 232 -21.73 7.90 14.51
C VAL A 232 -21.63 9.43 14.50
N MET A 233 -20.89 10.01 13.54
CA MET A 233 -20.78 11.46 13.41
C MET A 233 -22.09 12.10 12.97
N ALA A 234 -22.81 11.51 12.02
CA ALA A 234 -24.12 12.00 11.59
C ALA A 234 -25.17 11.96 12.72
N GLU A 235 -25.16 10.91 13.55
CA GLU A 235 -26.03 10.79 14.74
C GLU A 235 -25.71 11.86 15.82
N GLN A 236 -24.46 12.33 15.87
CA GLN A 236 -24.02 13.39 16.78
C GLN A 236 -24.26 14.82 16.22
N GLY A 237 -24.84 14.93 15.02
CA GLY A 237 -25.10 16.22 14.38
C GLY A 237 -23.86 16.92 13.82
N LEU A 238 -22.82 16.16 13.61
CA LEU A 238 -21.53 16.62 13.09
C LEU A 238 -21.43 16.47 11.56
#